data_91f67c2b53fe4dfc86723deee0d5884c
#
_entry.id   91f67c2b53fe4dfc86723deee0d5884c
#
_cell.length_a   1.000
_cell.length_b   1.000
_cell.length_c   1.000
_cell.angle_alpha   90.00
_cell.angle_beta   90.00
_cell.angle_gamma   90.00
#
_symmetry.space_group_name_H-M   'P 1'
#
loop_
_entity.id
_entity.type
_entity.pdbx_description
1 polymer ?
#
loop_
_entity_poly.entity_id
_entity_poly.type
_entity_poly.pdbx_seq_one_letter_code
_entity_poly.pdbx_strand_id
1 'polypeptide(L)'
;EILRCLVGSEMCIRDSVKGFVENPDVMLPPNAKGKLDVGGALDLGFLSVIKDLGLKEPYVGQTELKTGEIAEDLTYYFANSEQVPSSVGLGVLMEKDNTVRQAGGFIIQLMPFVEDSVVDRLEKKLSSVNSVTSYLDRGFTPEQLLEEFLGEFGLEILDKLDTRFHCDCSREKVEKALISVGKKELNDMVQEGKPVEVKCHFCNTPYVFDLSLIHISEPTRH
;
A
#
# COMPACT_ATOMS: atom_id res chain seq x y z
N GLU A 1 -11.97 -18.30 14.09
CA GLU A 1 -10.83 -18.17 13.13
C GLU A 1 -10.59 -16.70 12.91
N ILE A 2 -9.45 -16.19 13.40
CA ILE A 2 -9.03 -14.81 13.13
C ILE A 2 -8.55 -14.80 11.69
N LEU A 3 -9.31 -14.12 10.83
CA LEU A 3 -8.99 -13.94 9.42
C LEU A 3 -7.85 -12.92 9.31
N ARG A 4 -6.62 -13.42 9.20
CA ARG A 4 -5.45 -12.58 8.96
C ARG A 4 -5.54 -11.98 7.55
N CYS A 5 -5.32 -10.69 7.45
CA CYS A 5 -5.34 -9.97 6.19
C CYS A 5 -3.93 -9.51 5.84
N LEU A 6 -3.34 -10.06 4.78
CA LEU A 6 -2.12 -9.54 4.20
C LEU A 6 -2.47 -8.40 3.25
N VAL A 7 -1.86 -7.25 3.45
CA VAL A 7 -2.02 -6.07 2.59
C VAL A 7 -0.69 -5.76 1.94
N GLY A 8 -0.68 -5.58 0.63
CA GLY A 8 0.48 -5.15 -0.10
C GLY A 8 0.14 -3.99 -1.03
N SER A 9 1.03 -3.01 -1.12
CA SER A 9 0.96 -1.96 -2.12
C SER A 9 2.32 -1.75 -2.77
N GLU A 10 2.31 -1.39 -4.05
CA GLU A 10 3.50 -1.11 -4.83
C GLU A 10 3.29 0.17 -5.61
N MET A 11 4.27 1.07 -5.54
CA MET A 11 4.33 2.28 -6.34
C MET A 11 5.28 2.03 -7.51
N CYS A 12 4.73 2.02 -8.72
CA CYS A 12 5.48 1.84 -9.94
C CYS A 12 5.85 3.21 -10.51
N ILE A 13 7.14 3.46 -10.67
CA ILE A 13 7.76 4.61 -11.33
C ILE A 13 6.83 5.83 -11.53
N ARG A 14 6.77 6.69 -10.54
CA ARG A 14 6.26 8.08 -10.52
C ARG A 14 4.77 8.35 -10.70
N ASP A 15 3.98 7.54 -11.43
CA ASP A 15 2.61 7.89 -11.78
C ASP A 15 1.56 6.82 -11.50
N SER A 16 1.98 5.65 -11.06
CA SER A 16 1.06 4.54 -10.86
C SER A 16 1.25 3.83 -9.54
N VAL A 17 0.14 3.41 -8.96
CA VAL A 17 0.10 2.62 -7.73
C VAL A 17 -0.76 1.39 -7.95
N LYS A 18 -0.43 0.31 -7.26
CA LYS A 18 -1.25 -0.90 -7.18
C LYS A 18 -1.22 -1.44 -5.76
N GLY A 19 -2.28 -2.10 -5.35
CA GLY A 19 -2.38 -2.69 -4.02
C GLY A 19 -3.31 -3.89 -4.05
N PHE A 20 -3.17 -4.75 -3.06
CA PHE A 20 -4.06 -5.89 -2.87
C PHE A 20 -4.28 -6.16 -1.38
N VAL A 21 -5.36 -6.87 -1.12
CA VAL A 21 -5.71 -7.44 0.18
C VAL A 21 -5.96 -8.92 -0.06
N GLU A 22 -5.34 -9.79 0.72
CA GLU A 22 -5.47 -11.24 0.53
C GLU A 22 -6.89 -11.73 0.80
N ASN A 23 -7.53 -11.19 1.82
CA ASN A 23 -8.92 -11.48 2.13
C ASN A 23 -9.76 -10.20 2.11
N PRO A 24 -10.39 -9.85 0.98
CA PRO A 24 -11.21 -8.65 0.86
C PRO A 24 -12.58 -8.76 1.55
N ASP A 25 -13.01 -9.97 1.89
CA ASP A 25 -14.35 -10.25 2.43
C ASP A 25 -14.38 -10.22 3.97
N VAL A 26 -13.40 -9.60 4.61
CA VAL A 26 -13.38 -9.42 6.06
C VAL A 26 -14.50 -8.49 6.50
N MET A 27 -15.40 -9.01 7.33
CA MET A 27 -16.49 -8.25 7.93
C MET A 27 -16.25 -8.05 9.41
N LEU A 28 -15.92 -6.82 9.81
CA LEU A 28 -15.73 -6.43 11.20
C LEU A 28 -16.72 -5.33 11.59
N PRO A 29 -17.15 -5.31 12.86
CA PRO A 29 -17.92 -4.17 13.37
C PRO A 29 -17.03 -2.92 13.34
N PRO A 30 -17.62 -1.72 13.25
CA PRO A 30 -16.84 -0.49 13.38
C PRO A 30 -16.15 -0.43 14.74
N ASN A 31 -14.98 0.21 14.77
CA ASN A 31 -14.25 0.44 16.01
C ASN A 31 -15.01 1.38 16.97
N ALA A 32 -14.49 1.60 18.18
CA ALA A 32 -15.11 2.45 19.19
C ALA A 32 -15.35 3.92 18.74
N LYS A 33 -14.68 4.36 17.67
CA LYS A 33 -14.84 5.68 17.06
C LYS A 33 -15.84 5.68 15.87
N GLY A 34 -16.51 4.57 15.61
CA GLY A 34 -17.44 4.39 14.49
C GLY A 34 -16.77 4.36 13.11
N LYS A 35 -15.47 4.08 13.05
CA LYS A 35 -14.69 3.94 11.81
C LYS A 35 -14.45 2.46 11.49
N LEU A 36 -14.02 2.17 10.27
CA LEU A 36 -13.53 0.84 9.90
C LEU A 36 -12.43 0.41 10.85
N ASP A 37 -12.52 -0.82 11.35
CA ASP A 37 -11.51 -1.41 12.25
C ASP A 37 -10.40 -2.09 11.44
N VAL A 38 -9.52 -1.28 10.87
CA VAL A 38 -8.40 -1.75 10.05
C VAL A 38 -7.42 -2.55 10.90
N GLY A 39 -7.15 -2.09 12.13
CA GLY A 39 -6.27 -2.79 13.06
C GLY A 39 -6.78 -4.19 13.39
N GLY A 40 -8.09 -4.33 13.62
CA GLY A 40 -8.70 -5.64 13.83
C GLY A 40 -8.65 -6.57 12.62
N ALA A 41 -8.61 -6.00 11.40
CA ALA A 41 -8.48 -6.79 10.17
C ALA A 41 -7.05 -7.29 9.92
N LEU A 42 -6.04 -6.51 10.28
CA LEU A 42 -4.64 -6.84 10.01
C LEU A 42 -4.03 -7.79 11.04
N ASP A 43 -4.53 -7.76 12.30
CA ASP A 43 -3.97 -8.53 13.42
C ASP A 43 -2.48 -8.20 13.68
N LEU A 44 -1.77 -9.05 14.38
CA LEU A 44 -0.34 -8.93 14.66
C LEU A 44 0.48 -9.21 13.42
N GLY A 45 1.50 -8.39 13.16
CA GLY A 45 2.33 -8.56 11.99
C GLY A 45 3.48 -7.57 11.91
N PHE A 46 4.02 -7.44 10.72
CA PHE A 46 5.12 -6.53 10.41
C PHE A 46 4.76 -5.63 9.24
N LEU A 47 5.16 -4.37 9.34
CA LEU A 47 5.25 -3.46 8.22
C LEU A 47 6.64 -3.59 7.60
N SER A 48 6.71 -4.01 6.34
CA SER A 48 7.95 -4.06 5.56
C SER A 48 7.89 -3.04 4.44
N VAL A 49 8.87 -2.16 4.39
CA VAL A 49 9.02 -1.15 3.34
C VAL A 49 10.23 -1.49 2.50
N ILE A 50 10.02 -1.74 1.22
CA ILE A 50 11.04 -2.12 0.26
C ILE A 50 11.26 -0.94 -0.68
N LYS A 51 12.50 -0.43 -0.74
CA LYS A 51 12.87 0.71 -1.60
C LYS A 51 13.92 0.27 -2.61
N ASP A 52 13.59 0.38 -3.89
CA ASP A 52 14.60 0.25 -4.95
C ASP A 52 15.36 1.59 -5.08
N LEU A 53 16.59 1.58 -4.62
CA LEU A 53 17.50 2.73 -4.68
C LEU A 53 18.49 2.62 -5.85
N GLY A 54 18.27 1.70 -6.79
CA GLY A 54 19.19 1.43 -7.89
C GLY A 54 20.47 0.70 -7.46
N LEU A 55 20.47 0.10 -6.27
CA LEU A 55 21.56 -0.72 -5.75
C LEU A 55 21.41 -2.18 -6.21
N LYS A 56 22.40 -3.01 -5.95
CA LYS A 56 22.38 -4.44 -6.29
C LYS A 56 21.21 -5.17 -5.64
N GLU A 57 20.87 -4.78 -4.42
CA GLU A 57 19.73 -5.29 -3.67
C GLU A 57 18.89 -4.11 -3.15
N PRO A 58 17.56 -4.23 -3.12
CA PRO A 58 16.70 -3.18 -2.58
C PRO A 58 16.92 -3.02 -1.08
N TYR A 59 16.76 -1.81 -0.59
CA TYR A 59 16.72 -1.56 0.84
C TYR A 59 15.41 -2.09 1.41
N VAL A 60 15.48 -2.82 2.52
CA VAL A 60 14.31 -3.36 3.24
C VAL A 60 14.34 -2.86 4.67
N GLY A 61 13.37 -2.01 5.01
CA GLY A 61 13.10 -1.61 6.39
C GLY A 61 11.90 -2.40 6.94
N GLN A 62 11.95 -2.79 8.21
CA GLN A 62 10.87 -3.56 8.84
C GLN A 62 10.63 -3.11 10.27
N THR A 63 9.35 -2.98 10.66
CA THR A 63 8.92 -2.73 12.04
C THR A 63 7.71 -3.59 12.38
N GLU A 64 7.55 -3.92 13.66
CA GLU A 64 6.31 -4.55 14.13
C GLU A 64 5.14 -3.58 14.01
N LEU A 65 3.96 -4.08 13.64
CA LEU A 65 2.72 -3.32 13.74
C LEU A 65 2.44 -3.02 15.23
N LYS A 66 2.15 -1.77 15.52
CA LYS A 66 1.84 -1.30 16.89
C LYS A 66 0.35 -1.23 17.13
N THR A 67 -0.38 -0.76 16.14
CA THR A 67 -1.84 -0.57 16.23
C THR A 67 -2.60 -1.31 15.15
N GLY A 68 -1.94 -1.67 14.04
CA GLY A 68 -2.58 -2.16 12.82
C GLY A 68 -3.23 -1.04 11.98
N GLU A 69 -3.29 0.19 12.51
CA GLU A 69 -3.73 1.36 11.76
C GLU A 69 -2.59 1.85 10.87
N ILE A 70 -2.78 1.77 9.55
CA ILE A 70 -1.72 1.98 8.55
C ILE A 70 -1.00 3.32 8.73
N ALA A 71 -1.73 4.42 9.01
CA ALA A 71 -1.15 5.74 9.20
C ALA A 71 -0.26 5.81 10.44
N GLU A 72 -0.70 5.22 11.55
CA GLU A 72 0.04 5.20 12.81
C GLU A 72 1.29 4.31 12.68
N ASP A 73 1.17 3.16 12.08
CA ASP A 73 2.28 2.23 11.88
C ASP A 73 3.32 2.76 10.88
N LEU A 74 2.90 3.49 9.84
CA LEU A 74 3.82 4.23 8.95
C LEU A 74 4.54 5.36 9.70
N THR A 75 3.83 6.11 10.55
CA THR A 75 4.45 7.15 11.40
C THR A 75 5.52 6.53 12.29
N TYR A 76 5.19 5.39 12.93
CA TYR A 76 6.13 4.64 13.76
C TYR A 76 7.34 4.14 12.95
N TYR A 77 7.12 3.62 11.74
CA TYR A 77 8.18 3.16 10.84
C TYR A 77 9.16 4.29 10.50
N PHE A 78 8.67 5.45 10.08
CA PHE A 78 9.53 6.57 9.73
C PHE A 78 10.36 7.06 10.93
N ALA A 79 9.75 7.14 12.10
CA ALA A 79 10.43 7.58 13.31
C ALA A 79 11.50 6.59 13.79
N ASN A 80 11.23 5.28 13.74
CA ASN A 80 12.08 4.26 14.35
C ASN A 80 13.03 3.58 13.37
N SER A 81 12.61 3.33 12.14
CA SER A 81 13.44 2.67 11.13
C SER A 81 14.25 3.67 10.31
N GLU A 82 13.64 4.77 9.90
CA GLU A 82 14.30 5.80 9.09
C GLU A 82 14.86 6.97 9.92
N GLN A 83 14.51 7.04 11.20
CA GLN A 83 14.92 8.10 12.13
C GLN A 83 14.51 9.51 11.66
N VAL A 84 13.41 9.60 10.94
CA VAL A 84 12.82 10.85 10.45
C VAL A 84 11.52 11.11 11.19
N PRO A 85 11.43 12.13 12.06
CA PRO A 85 10.18 12.51 12.70
C PRO A 85 9.14 12.84 11.64
N SER A 86 8.02 12.12 11.68
CA SER A 86 7.02 12.16 10.62
C SER A 86 5.61 12.16 11.19
N SER A 87 4.68 12.75 10.47
CA SER A 87 3.25 12.62 10.71
C SER A 87 2.57 12.11 9.44
N VAL A 88 1.83 11.02 9.55
CA VAL A 88 1.09 10.42 8.45
C VAL A 88 -0.39 10.51 8.77
N GLY A 89 -1.16 11.07 7.86
CA GLY A 89 -2.61 11.09 7.93
C GLY A 89 -3.21 10.43 6.70
N LEU A 90 -4.00 9.38 6.90
CA LEU A 90 -4.70 8.67 5.83
C LEU A 90 -6.20 8.65 6.11
N GLY A 91 -6.99 8.59 5.03
CA GLY A 91 -8.42 8.48 5.16
C GLY A 91 -9.07 7.91 3.92
N VAL A 92 -10.07 7.06 4.15
CA VAL A 92 -10.96 6.51 3.13
C VAL A 92 -12.39 6.73 3.58
N LEU A 93 -13.21 7.29 2.71
CA LEU A 93 -14.65 7.46 2.92
C LEU A 93 -15.37 6.52 1.96
N MET A 94 -16.22 5.67 2.54
CA MET A 94 -17.00 4.67 1.79
C MET A 94 -18.42 5.16 1.54
N GLU A 95 -18.98 4.79 0.39
CA GLU A 95 -20.41 4.87 0.12
C GLU A 95 -21.17 3.68 0.76
N LYS A 96 -22.50 3.78 0.77
CA LYS A 96 -23.37 2.73 1.34
C LYS A 96 -23.31 1.40 0.59
N ASP A 97 -22.89 1.43 -0.66
CA ASP A 97 -22.70 0.27 -1.53
C ASP A 97 -21.30 -0.34 -1.46
N ASN A 98 -20.50 0.07 -0.47
CA ASN A 98 -19.10 -0.31 -0.25
C ASN A 98 -18.13 0.15 -1.35
N THR A 99 -18.50 1.11 -2.17
CA THR A 99 -17.55 1.78 -3.06
C THR A 99 -16.80 2.89 -2.35
N VAL A 100 -15.57 3.18 -2.78
CA VAL A 100 -14.79 4.30 -2.23
C VAL A 100 -15.32 5.60 -2.81
N ARG A 101 -15.80 6.50 -1.93
CA ARG A 101 -16.24 7.84 -2.30
C ARG A 101 -15.07 8.80 -2.40
N GLN A 102 -14.21 8.80 -1.38
CA GLN A 102 -13.01 9.62 -1.30
C GLN A 102 -11.89 8.84 -0.61
N ALA A 103 -10.68 9.01 -1.09
CA ALA A 103 -9.49 8.47 -0.43
C ALA A 103 -8.33 9.45 -0.60
N GLY A 104 -7.51 9.61 0.42
CA GLY A 104 -6.32 10.44 0.35
C GLY A 104 -5.63 10.56 1.69
N GLY A 105 -4.53 11.30 1.69
CA GLY A 105 -3.72 11.47 2.88
C GLY A 105 -2.58 12.43 2.67
N PHE A 106 -1.73 12.51 3.69
CA PHE A 106 -0.49 13.29 3.65
C PHE A 106 0.61 12.57 4.42
N ILE A 107 1.84 12.87 4.09
CA ILE A 107 3.03 12.56 4.87
C ILE A 107 3.77 13.88 5.06
N ILE A 108 3.99 14.27 6.32
CA ILE A 108 4.79 15.44 6.69
C ILE A 108 6.00 14.94 7.43
N GLN A 109 7.19 15.35 7.00
CA GLN A 109 8.46 14.96 7.59
C GLN A 109 9.25 16.19 8.01
N LEU A 110 9.83 16.15 9.20
CA LEU A 110 10.69 17.24 9.67
C LEU A 110 12.07 17.10 9.07
N MET A 111 12.59 18.22 8.54
CA MET A 111 13.97 18.29 8.12
C MET A 111 14.90 18.38 9.34
N PRO A 112 16.17 17.93 9.21
CA PRO A 112 17.15 18.13 10.28
C PRO A 112 17.28 19.60 10.69
N PHE A 113 17.44 19.86 12.00
CA PHE A 113 17.67 21.19 12.56
C PHE A 113 16.48 22.16 12.47
N VAL A 114 15.25 21.68 12.36
CA VAL A 114 14.05 22.51 12.49
C VAL A 114 13.97 23.05 13.93
N GLU A 115 13.61 24.32 14.08
CA GLU A 115 13.41 24.94 15.39
C GLU A 115 12.22 24.32 16.15
N ASP A 116 12.38 24.08 17.46
CA ASP A 116 11.34 23.49 18.31
C ASP A 116 10.03 24.29 18.25
N SER A 117 10.11 25.61 18.10
CA SER A 117 8.93 26.48 17.96
C SER A 117 8.09 26.18 16.72
N VAL A 118 8.73 25.72 15.63
CA VAL A 118 8.04 25.30 14.40
C VAL A 118 7.39 23.94 14.62
N VAL A 119 8.09 23.02 15.31
CA VAL A 119 7.57 21.69 15.65
C VAL A 119 6.31 21.82 16.50
N ASP A 120 6.36 22.58 17.59
CA ASP A 120 5.23 22.79 18.51
C ASP A 120 3.99 23.37 17.78
N ARG A 121 4.21 24.33 16.88
CA ARG A 121 3.13 24.93 16.09
C ARG A 121 2.53 23.91 15.12
N LEU A 122 3.37 23.12 14.45
CA LEU A 122 2.93 22.09 13.51
C LEU A 122 2.14 21.00 14.23
N GLU A 123 2.64 20.50 15.37
CA GLU A 123 1.93 19.51 16.18
C GLU A 123 0.57 20.03 16.63
N LYS A 124 0.50 21.26 17.09
CA LYS A 124 -0.77 21.90 17.48
C LYS A 124 -1.74 21.99 16.30
N LYS A 125 -1.24 22.37 15.12
CA LYS A 125 -2.06 22.46 13.90
C LYS A 125 -2.58 21.07 13.49
N LEU A 126 -1.71 20.08 13.42
CA LEU A 126 -2.08 18.72 13.03
C LEU A 126 -3.01 18.03 14.04
N SER A 127 -2.83 18.29 15.34
CA SER A 127 -3.73 17.76 16.37
C SER A 127 -5.17 18.32 16.25
N SER A 128 -5.36 19.47 15.60
CA SER A 128 -6.67 20.03 15.31
C SER A 128 -7.37 19.38 14.10
N VAL A 129 -6.64 18.56 13.31
CA VAL A 129 -7.17 17.88 12.14
C VAL A 129 -7.91 16.60 12.57
N ASN A 130 -9.22 16.66 12.61
CA ASN A 130 -10.03 15.52 13.05
C ASN A 130 -10.10 14.40 12.01
N SER A 131 -10.09 14.74 10.72
CA SER A 131 -10.22 13.75 9.64
C SER A 131 -9.81 14.34 8.30
N VAL A 132 -8.88 13.68 7.62
CA VAL A 132 -8.50 14.03 6.23
C VAL A 132 -9.70 13.89 5.28
N THR A 133 -10.51 12.84 5.47
CA THR A 133 -11.67 12.59 4.61
C THR A 133 -12.70 13.72 4.68
N SER A 134 -12.80 14.47 5.78
CA SER A 134 -13.74 15.59 5.88
C SER A 134 -13.35 16.75 4.97
N TYR A 135 -12.09 16.96 4.69
CA TYR A 135 -11.61 17.95 3.72
C TYR A 135 -11.83 17.47 2.29
N LEU A 136 -11.50 16.21 2.01
CA LEU A 136 -11.71 15.59 0.69
C LEU A 136 -13.20 15.60 0.30
N ASP A 137 -14.08 15.29 1.25
CA ASP A 137 -15.52 15.27 1.01
C ASP A 137 -16.10 16.66 0.70
N ARG A 138 -15.45 17.72 1.17
CA ARG A 138 -15.76 19.12 0.81
C ARG A 138 -15.18 19.53 -0.54
N GLY A 139 -14.46 18.64 -1.23
CA GLY A 139 -13.87 18.88 -2.54
C GLY A 139 -12.50 19.55 -2.50
N PHE A 140 -11.79 19.50 -1.37
CA PHE A 140 -10.43 20.04 -1.30
C PHE A 140 -9.49 19.24 -2.23
N THR A 141 -8.71 19.99 -3.03
CA THR A 141 -7.59 19.40 -3.78
C THR A 141 -6.41 19.12 -2.85
N PRO A 142 -5.44 18.27 -3.27
CA PRO A 142 -4.23 18.07 -2.47
C PRO A 142 -3.50 19.36 -2.10
N GLU A 143 -3.43 20.31 -3.03
CA GLU A 143 -2.79 21.62 -2.79
C GLU A 143 -3.54 22.43 -1.73
N GLN A 144 -4.88 22.45 -1.79
CA GLN A 144 -5.70 23.12 -0.80
C GLN A 144 -5.60 22.47 0.59
N LEU A 145 -5.43 21.15 0.63
CA LEU A 145 -5.19 20.42 1.87
C LEU A 145 -3.82 20.82 2.48
N LEU A 146 -2.77 20.87 1.66
CA LEU A 146 -1.45 21.32 2.09
C LEU A 146 -1.47 22.77 2.56
N GLU A 147 -2.16 23.66 1.84
CA GLU A 147 -2.31 25.06 2.23
C GLU A 147 -3.04 25.22 3.59
N GLU A 148 -4.08 24.42 3.82
CA GLU A 148 -4.79 24.41 5.11
C GLU A 148 -3.88 23.97 6.26
N PHE A 149 -3.00 22.99 6.04
CA PHE A 149 -2.15 22.44 7.09
C PHE A 149 -0.82 23.19 7.25
N LEU A 150 -0.23 23.65 6.15
CA LEU A 150 1.14 24.14 6.09
C LEU A 150 1.26 25.60 5.60
N GLY A 151 0.18 26.24 5.16
CA GLY A 151 0.23 27.58 4.57
C GLY A 151 0.92 28.61 5.47
N GLU A 152 0.70 28.54 6.80
CA GLU A 152 1.35 29.44 7.76
C GLU A 152 2.88 29.23 7.89
N PHE A 153 3.42 28.14 7.36
CA PHE A 153 4.85 27.81 7.39
C PHE A 153 5.59 28.20 6.11
N GLY A 154 4.90 28.87 5.17
CA GLY A 154 5.49 29.26 3.88
C GLY A 154 5.52 28.12 2.88
N LEU A 155 4.40 27.46 2.67
CA LEU A 155 4.25 26.36 1.72
C LEU A 155 4.75 26.72 0.33
N GLU A 156 5.60 25.88 -0.24
CA GLU A 156 6.03 25.91 -1.63
C GLU A 156 5.70 24.56 -2.28
N ILE A 157 4.91 24.57 -3.35
CA ILE A 157 4.58 23.36 -4.11
C ILE A 157 5.65 23.17 -5.17
N LEU A 158 6.49 22.16 -4.99
CA LEU A 158 7.63 21.89 -5.86
C LEU A 158 7.24 21.07 -7.09
N ASP A 159 6.31 20.14 -6.94
CA ASP A 159 5.91 19.22 -8.02
C ASP A 159 4.50 18.71 -7.83
N LYS A 160 3.88 18.28 -8.93
CA LYS A 160 2.57 17.65 -8.96
C LYS A 160 2.58 16.50 -9.95
N LEU A 161 2.22 15.32 -9.46
CA LEU A 161 2.15 14.10 -10.26
C LEU A 161 0.72 13.59 -10.30
N ASP A 162 0.22 13.33 -11.50
CA ASP A 162 -1.04 12.62 -11.68
C ASP A 162 -0.81 11.14 -11.38
N THR A 163 -1.48 10.62 -10.35
CA THR A 163 -1.37 9.22 -9.96
C THR A 163 -2.61 8.43 -10.38
N ARG A 164 -2.39 7.19 -10.79
CA ARG A 164 -3.47 6.28 -11.19
C ARG A 164 -3.20 4.87 -10.72
N PHE A 165 -4.26 4.10 -10.54
CA PHE A 165 -4.12 2.66 -10.42
C PHE A 165 -3.67 2.08 -11.76
N HIS A 166 -2.58 1.34 -11.75
CA HIS A 166 -2.11 0.62 -12.94
C HIS A 166 -1.44 -0.68 -12.53
N CYS A 167 -1.87 -1.77 -13.14
CA CYS A 167 -1.21 -3.06 -12.98
C CYS A 167 -0.47 -3.40 -14.27
N ASP A 168 0.83 -3.58 -14.16
CA ASP A 168 1.74 -3.93 -15.24
C ASP A 168 1.91 -5.45 -15.42
N CYS A 169 0.94 -6.24 -14.92
CA CYS A 169 0.94 -7.68 -15.13
C CYS A 169 0.78 -8.01 -16.61
N SER A 170 1.50 -9.02 -17.04
CA SER A 170 1.40 -9.57 -18.40
C SER A 170 1.45 -11.09 -18.34
N ARG A 171 1.01 -11.73 -19.44
CA ARG A 171 1.08 -13.19 -19.56
C ARG A 171 2.50 -13.71 -19.33
N GLU A 172 3.50 -13.02 -19.90
CA GLU A 172 4.91 -13.40 -19.81
C GLU A 172 5.44 -13.27 -18.36
N LYS A 173 5.01 -12.24 -17.61
CA LYS A 173 5.38 -12.08 -16.19
C LYS A 173 4.76 -13.18 -15.33
N VAL A 174 3.50 -13.51 -15.56
CA VAL A 174 2.80 -14.56 -14.81
C VAL A 174 3.36 -15.93 -15.15
N GLU A 175 3.70 -16.19 -16.42
CA GLU A 175 4.35 -17.42 -16.85
C GLU A 175 5.71 -17.62 -16.17
N LYS A 176 6.54 -16.57 -16.10
CA LYS A 176 7.82 -16.62 -15.37
C LYS A 176 7.62 -16.91 -13.89
N ALA A 177 6.60 -16.29 -13.26
CA ALA A 177 6.26 -16.56 -11.88
C ALA A 177 5.80 -18.01 -11.69
N LEU A 178 4.96 -18.54 -12.59
CA LEU A 178 4.50 -19.92 -12.56
C LEU A 178 5.68 -20.91 -12.69
N ILE A 179 6.62 -20.64 -13.59
CA ILE A 179 7.83 -21.48 -13.74
C ILE A 179 8.70 -21.45 -12.47
N SER A 180 8.72 -20.35 -11.75
CA SER A 180 9.52 -20.21 -10.51
C SER A 180 8.98 -20.98 -9.31
N VAL A 181 7.74 -21.48 -9.35
CA VAL A 181 7.14 -22.30 -8.28
C VAL A 181 7.89 -23.63 -8.12
N GLY A 182 8.43 -24.17 -9.19
CA GLY A 182 9.26 -25.37 -9.15
C GLY A 182 8.68 -26.54 -9.94
N LYS A 183 9.57 -27.45 -10.34
CA LYS A 183 9.21 -28.59 -11.23
C LYS A 183 8.20 -29.55 -10.61
N LYS A 184 8.26 -29.74 -9.28
CA LYS A 184 7.39 -30.70 -8.61
C LYS A 184 5.94 -30.24 -8.67
N GLU A 185 5.69 -29.01 -8.23
CA GLU A 185 4.37 -28.41 -8.22
C GLU A 185 3.79 -28.27 -9.64
N LEU A 186 4.63 -27.91 -10.61
CA LEU A 186 4.22 -27.85 -12.02
C LEU A 186 3.81 -29.23 -12.55
N ASN A 187 4.56 -30.28 -12.23
CA ASN A 187 4.20 -31.64 -12.63
C ASN A 187 2.91 -32.12 -11.98
N ASP A 188 2.68 -31.79 -10.72
CA ASP A 188 1.46 -32.14 -10.02
C ASP A 188 0.24 -31.45 -10.69
N MET A 189 0.37 -30.18 -11.07
CA MET A 189 -0.66 -29.45 -11.83
C MET A 189 -0.91 -30.08 -13.22
N VAL A 190 0.15 -30.54 -13.90
CA VAL A 190 0.04 -31.23 -15.19
C VAL A 190 -0.67 -32.58 -15.06
N GLN A 191 -0.42 -33.34 -13.98
CA GLN A 191 -1.09 -34.60 -13.72
C GLN A 191 -2.60 -34.47 -13.45
N GLU A 192 -3.03 -33.35 -12.94
CA GLU A 192 -4.47 -33.07 -12.78
C GLU A 192 -5.21 -32.92 -14.10
N GLY A 193 -4.51 -32.70 -15.21
CA GLY A 193 -5.10 -32.67 -16.56
C GLY A 193 -6.00 -31.46 -16.84
N LYS A 194 -5.95 -30.42 -16.00
CA LYS A 194 -6.77 -29.22 -16.14
C LYS A 194 -5.89 -28.02 -16.53
N PRO A 195 -6.43 -27.07 -17.32
CA PRO A 195 -5.76 -25.79 -17.55
C PRO A 195 -5.42 -25.11 -16.21
N VAL A 196 -4.22 -24.55 -16.09
CA VAL A 196 -3.81 -23.81 -14.90
C VAL A 196 -4.29 -22.37 -15.02
N GLU A 197 -5.21 -21.96 -14.15
CA GLU A 197 -5.65 -20.57 -14.05
C GLU A 197 -4.89 -19.88 -12.92
N VAL A 198 -4.19 -18.80 -13.27
CA VAL A 198 -3.49 -17.93 -12.31
C VAL A 198 -4.10 -16.54 -12.38
N LYS A 199 -4.52 -16.00 -11.24
CA LYS A 199 -5.05 -14.64 -11.14
C LYS A 199 -3.97 -13.68 -10.62
N CYS A 200 -3.89 -12.51 -11.23
CA CYS A 200 -3.05 -11.45 -10.72
C CYS A 200 -3.60 -10.95 -9.37
N HIS A 201 -2.80 -10.97 -8.31
CA HIS A 201 -3.23 -10.50 -6.99
C HIS A 201 -3.64 -9.01 -6.95
N PHE A 202 -3.05 -8.17 -7.82
CA PHE A 202 -3.33 -6.73 -7.82
C PHE A 202 -4.59 -6.34 -8.60
N CYS A 203 -4.86 -6.96 -9.76
CA CYS A 203 -5.96 -6.56 -10.64
C CYS A 203 -6.97 -7.68 -10.94
N ASN A 204 -6.77 -8.86 -10.35
CA ASN A 204 -7.61 -10.05 -10.53
C ASN A 204 -7.75 -10.53 -12.00
N THR A 205 -6.91 -10.02 -12.92
CA THR A 205 -6.92 -10.51 -14.30
C THR A 205 -6.55 -12.00 -14.32
N PRO A 206 -7.41 -12.87 -14.89
CA PRO A 206 -7.12 -14.28 -15.00
C PRO A 206 -6.19 -14.56 -16.21
N TYR A 207 -5.23 -15.43 -16.01
CA TYR A 207 -4.35 -15.97 -17.03
C TYR A 207 -4.49 -17.49 -17.05
N VAL A 208 -4.91 -18.02 -18.17
CA VAL A 208 -5.07 -19.47 -18.35
C VAL A 208 -3.89 -20.01 -19.16
N PHE A 209 -3.23 -21.02 -18.62
CA PHE A 209 -2.09 -21.70 -19.25
C PHE A 209 -2.47 -23.13 -19.59
N ASP A 210 -2.32 -23.48 -20.86
CA ASP A 210 -2.50 -24.84 -21.33
C ASP A 210 -1.28 -25.69 -20.94
N LEU A 211 -1.52 -26.96 -20.62
CA LEU A 211 -0.48 -27.88 -20.19
C LEU A 211 0.66 -28.06 -21.20
N SER A 212 0.37 -27.85 -22.49
CA SER A 212 1.39 -27.91 -23.56
C SER A 212 2.47 -26.82 -23.44
N LEU A 213 2.15 -25.67 -22.87
CA LEU A 213 3.10 -24.57 -22.68
C LEU A 213 4.06 -24.83 -21.50
N ILE A 214 3.62 -25.58 -20.50
CA ILE A 214 4.40 -25.92 -19.32
C ILE A 214 5.54 -26.91 -19.69
N HIS A 215 5.33 -27.76 -20.67
CA HIS A 215 6.35 -28.70 -21.17
C HIS A 215 7.44 -28.07 -22.06
N ILE A 216 7.15 -26.90 -22.67
CA ILE A 216 8.08 -26.23 -23.61
C ILE A 216 9.12 -25.37 -22.88
N SER A 217 8.85 -24.97 -21.63
CA SER A 217 9.72 -24.08 -20.84
C SER A 217 10.86 -24.80 -20.12
N GLU A 218 11.22 -26.02 -20.51
CA GLU A 218 12.46 -26.67 -20.04
C GLU A 218 13.67 -25.92 -20.63
N PRO A 219 14.51 -25.27 -19.82
CA PRO A 219 15.80 -24.83 -20.33
C PRO A 219 16.62 -26.08 -20.66
N THR A 220 16.81 -26.34 -21.95
CA THR A 220 17.82 -27.28 -22.41
C THR A 220 19.16 -26.87 -21.80
N ARG A 221 19.63 -27.64 -20.81
CA ARG A 221 21.00 -27.56 -20.35
C ARG A 221 21.90 -28.03 -21.50
N HIS A 222 22.59 -27.11 -22.11
CA HIS A 222 23.85 -27.37 -22.79
C HIS A 222 25.01 -27.05 -21.87
#